data_973010d4bccf2ea1a77ca82af701e826
#
_entry.id   973010d4bccf2ea1a77ca82af701e826
#
_cell.length_a   1.000
_cell.length_b   1.000
_cell.length_c   1.000
_cell.angle_alpha   90.00
_cell.angle_beta   90.00
_cell.angle_gamma   90.00
#
_symmetry.space_group_name_H-M   'P 1'
#
loop_
_entity.id
_entity.type
_entity.pdbx_description
1 polymer ?
#
loop_
_entity_poly.entity_id
_entity_poly.type
_entity_poly.pdbx_seq_one_letter_code
_entity_poly.pdbx_strand_id
1 'polypeptide(L)'
;MRGLLAIAAAVIVVFAPVSAFAAKVSKSEIAQSLSSQGYAVQDVGPNTLFVRVADYDIRIDIQGPDGDISYRAWLFEVDGKDVSYKILNQFNNNVKFGRVYIDEDGDVTLQMDRNGAGGSSIANIESDFDVFLMLISSFMDHLESQIIA
;
A
#
# COMPACT_ATOMS: atom_id res chain seq x y z
N MET A 1 53.63 -7.14 56.42
CA MET A 1 52.32 -7.50 55.81
C MET A 1 51.93 -6.41 54.88
N ARG A 2 52.05 -6.67 53.57
CA ARG A 2 51.69 -5.71 52.49
C ARG A 2 50.34 -6.12 51.91
N GLY A 3 49.29 -5.33 52.16
CA GLY A 3 47.96 -5.55 51.59
C GLY A 3 47.94 -5.07 50.15
N LEU A 4 47.64 -5.97 49.21
CA LEU A 4 47.30 -5.62 47.84
C LEU A 4 45.83 -5.14 47.77
N LEU A 5 45.63 -3.87 47.40
CA LEU A 5 44.30 -3.36 46.97
C LEU A 5 44.08 -3.80 45.51
N ALA A 6 43.12 -4.68 45.28
CA ALA A 6 42.66 -4.98 43.92
C ALA A 6 41.58 -3.93 43.51
N ILE A 7 41.91 -3.13 42.52
CA ILE A 7 40.96 -2.20 41.90
C ILE A 7 40.21 -2.98 40.82
N ALA A 8 38.91 -3.25 41.04
CA ALA A 8 38.02 -3.82 40.01
C ALA A 8 37.53 -2.68 39.11
N ALA A 9 37.99 -2.65 37.86
CA ALA A 9 37.47 -1.75 36.85
C ALA A 9 36.13 -2.30 36.29
N ALA A 10 35.04 -1.64 36.60
CA ALA A 10 33.74 -1.96 36.00
C ALA A 10 33.66 -1.37 34.56
N VAL A 11 33.62 -2.23 33.57
CA VAL A 11 33.37 -1.81 32.17
C VAL A 11 31.88 -1.63 32.01
N ILE A 12 31.42 -0.37 31.87
CA ILE A 12 30.04 -0.06 31.54
C ILE A 12 29.93 -0.12 30.00
N VAL A 13 29.31 -1.18 29.48
CA VAL A 13 28.93 -1.28 28.07
C VAL A 13 27.65 -0.49 27.87
N VAL A 14 27.75 0.71 27.28
CA VAL A 14 26.61 1.54 26.90
C VAL A 14 26.08 0.98 25.56
N PHE A 15 24.97 0.26 25.60
CA PHE A 15 24.20 -0.07 24.40
C PHE A 15 23.45 1.18 23.95
N ALA A 16 23.97 1.88 22.95
CA ALA A 16 23.17 2.89 22.24
C ALA A 16 22.06 2.16 21.46
N PRO A 17 20.79 2.59 21.59
CA PRO A 17 19.72 2.03 20.75
C PRO A 17 20.03 2.43 19.32
N VAL A 18 20.35 1.45 18.47
CA VAL A 18 20.38 1.63 17.03
C VAL A 18 18.92 1.76 16.60
N SER A 19 18.45 2.97 16.34
CA SER A 19 17.17 3.19 15.66
C SER A 19 17.35 2.60 14.26
N ALA A 20 16.89 1.37 14.07
CA ALA A 20 16.77 0.78 12.75
C ALA A 20 15.62 1.52 12.05
N PHE A 21 15.95 2.54 11.25
CA PHE A 21 15.02 3.05 10.26
C PHE A 21 14.72 1.89 9.32
N ALA A 22 13.44 1.55 9.16
CA ALA A 22 13.05 0.58 8.17
C ALA A 22 13.48 1.11 6.79
N ALA A 23 14.12 0.26 5.99
CA ALA A 23 14.60 0.66 4.68
C ALA A 23 13.40 1.00 3.77
N LYS A 24 13.62 1.90 2.83
CA LYS A 24 12.66 2.17 1.76
C LYS A 24 12.57 0.93 0.88
N VAL A 25 11.36 0.43 0.66
CA VAL A 25 11.12 -0.68 -0.28
C VAL A 25 11.31 -0.18 -1.70
N SER A 26 12.10 -0.88 -2.49
CA SER A 26 12.32 -0.56 -3.90
C SER A 26 11.21 -1.13 -4.80
N LYS A 27 11.04 -0.51 -5.98
CA LYS A 27 10.13 -1.02 -7.01
C LYS A 27 10.43 -2.48 -7.39
N SER A 28 11.69 -2.83 -7.49
CA SER A 28 12.11 -4.20 -7.85
C SER A 28 11.75 -5.23 -6.77
N GLU A 29 11.84 -4.88 -5.50
CA GLU A 29 11.42 -5.75 -4.41
C GLU A 29 9.91 -5.96 -4.42
N ILE A 30 9.12 -4.89 -4.67
CA ILE A 30 7.66 -5.00 -4.83
C ILE A 30 7.32 -5.91 -6.01
N ALA A 31 7.93 -5.68 -7.18
CA ALA A 31 7.69 -6.49 -8.37
C ALA A 31 8.03 -7.96 -8.14
N GLN A 32 9.17 -8.24 -7.51
CA GLN A 32 9.60 -9.60 -7.19
C GLN A 32 8.63 -10.29 -6.21
N SER A 33 8.22 -9.59 -5.15
CA SER A 33 7.30 -10.13 -4.15
C SER A 33 5.96 -10.50 -4.77
N LEU A 34 5.30 -9.56 -5.48
CA LEU A 34 4.00 -9.82 -6.11
C LEU A 34 4.09 -10.89 -7.20
N SER A 35 5.16 -10.92 -7.99
CA SER A 35 5.38 -11.99 -8.98
C SER A 35 5.56 -13.37 -8.32
N SER A 36 6.21 -13.44 -7.16
CA SER A 36 6.39 -14.69 -6.42
C SER A 36 5.07 -15.24 -5.85
N GLN A 37 4.08 -14.39 -5.65
CA GLN A 37 2.71 -14.73 -5.26
C GLN A 37 1.83 -15.13 -6.46
N GLY A 38 2.38 -15.09 -7.69
CA GLY A 38 1.70 -15.52 -8.91
C GLY A 38 1.00 -14.40 -9.67
N TYR A 39 1.14 -13.14 -9.26
CA TYR A 39 0.58 -12.01 -10.00
C TYR A 39 1.39 -11.69 -11.25
N ALA A 40 0.71 -11.30 -12.32
CA ALA A 40 1.37 -10.79 -13.54
C ALA A 40 1.76 -9.33 -13.32
N VAL A 41 3.05 -9.09 -13.13
CA VAL A 41 3.61 -7.74 -12.84
C VAL A 41 4.35 -7.23 -14.06
N GLN A 42 4.02 -6.00 -14.48
CA GLN A 42 4.66 -5.30 -15.58
C GLN A 42 5.34 -4.01 -15.08
N ASP A 43 6.61 -3.84 -15.42
CA ASP A 43 7.34 -2.59 -15.21
C ASP A 43 7.02 -1.62 -16.35
N VAL A 44 6.40 -0.49 -16.03
CA VAL A 44 5.92 0.48 -17.04
C VAL A 44 6.58 1.85 -16.94
N GLY A 45 7.52 2.01 -16.01
CA GLY A 45 8.24 3.27 -15.86
C GLY A 45 9.17 3.30 -14.65
N PRO A 46 9.87 4.41 -14.44
CA PRO A 46 10.91 4.48 -13.40
C PRO A 46 10.37 4.16 -11.98
N ASN A 47 9.13 4.54 -11.70
CA ASN A 47 8.52 4.41 -10.38
C ASN A 47 7.13 3.76 -10.42
N THR A 48 6.76 3.11 -11.51
CA THR A 48 5.41 2.59 -11.73
C THR A 48 5.43 1.12 -12.12
N LEU A 49 4.54 0.34 -11.50
CA LEU A 49 4.22 -1.03 -11.86
C LEU A 49 2.75 -1.13 -12.25
N PHE A 50 2.42 -2.02 -13.19
CA PHE A 50 1.07 -2.54 -13.35
C PHE A 50 1.01 -3.99 -12.87
N VAL A 51 -0.06 -4.31 -12.16
CA VAL A 51 -0.32 -5.66 -11.67
C VAL A 51 -1.70 -6.09 -12.16
N ARG A 52 -1.76 -7.15 -12.96
CA ARG A 52 -3.01 -7.72 -13.43
C ARG A 52 -3.57 -8.70 -12.41
N VAL A 53 -4.81 -8.47 -11.97
CA VAL A 53 -5.57 -9.36 -11.09
C VAL A 53 -6.97 -9.53 -11.68
N ALA A 54 -7.30 -10.73 -12.16
CA ALA A 54 -8.51 -10.98 -12.93
C ALA A 54 -8.66 -9.97 -14.09
N ASP A 55 -9.74 -9.20 -14.10
CA ASP A 55 -10.03 -8.19 -15.13
C ASP A 55 -9.52 -6.78 -14.77
N TYR A 56 -8.87 -6.63 -13.59
CA TYR A 56 -8.38 -5.34 -13.11
C TYR A 56 -6.89 -5.15 -13.41
N ASP A 57 -6.55 -3.97 -13.93
CA ASP A 57 -5.19 -3.44 -13.98
C ASP A 57 -4.98 -2.52 -12.79
N ILE A 58 -4.13 -2.94 -11.87
CA ILE A 58 -3.78 -2.19 -10.68
C ILE A 58 -2.46 -1.47 -10.93
N ARG A 59 -2.49 -0.16 -10.88
CA ARG A 59 -1.28 0.67 -10.94
C ARG A 59 -0.73 0.88 -9.54
N ILE A 60 0.58 0.66 -9.39
CA ILE A 60 1.33 0.95 -8.17
C ILE A 60 2.37 2.00 -8.51
N ASP A 61 2.25 3.19 -7.91
CA ASP A 61 3.22 4.26 -8.03
C ASP A 61 4.02 4.41 -6.74
N ILE A 62 5.35 4.58 -6.88
CA ILE A 62 6.27 4.84 -5.77
C ILE A 62 6.74 6.28 -5.90
N GLN A 63 6.42 7.13 -4.95
CA GLN A 63 6.57 8.57 -5.06
C GLN A 63 7.35 9.18 -3.90
N GLY A 64 7.89 10.36 -4.14
CA GLY A 64 8.52 11.18 -3.11
C GLY A 64 9.84 10.60 -2.55
N PRO A 65 10.50 11.38 -1.68
CA PRO A 65 11.78 10.99 -1.08
C PRO A 65 11.64 9.84 -0.08
N ASP A 66 10.47 9.69 0.54
CA ASP A 66 10.21 8.67 1.55
C ASP A 66 9.68 7.35 0.96
N GLY A 67 9.33 7.34 -0.34
CA GLY A 67 8.80 6.18 -1.04
C GLY A 67 7.36 5.92 -0.67
N ASP A 68 6.52 6.95 -0.71
CA ASP A 68 5.08 6.82 -0.63
C ASP A 68 4.57 5.91 -1.73
N ILE A 69 3.57 5.09 -1.42
CA ILE A 69 3.02 4.15 -2.38
C ILE A 69 1.54 4.46 -2.60
N SER A 70 1.15 4.57 -3.88
CA SER A 70 -0.22 4.74 -4.31
C SER A 70 -0.67 3.54 -5.12
N TYR A 71 -1.76 2.93 -4.73
CA TYR A 71 -2.45 1.87 -5.46
C TYR A 71 -3.68 2.47 -6.13
N ARG A 72 -3.87 2.21 -7.43
CA ARG A 72 -5.05 2.64 -8.18
C ARG A 72 -5.59 1.52 -9.07
N ALA A 73 -6.90 1.40 -9.11
CA ALA A 73 -7.61 0.57 -10.08
C ALA A 73 -8.71 1.39 -10.74
N TRP A 74 -8.76 1.33 -12.07
CA TRP A 74 -9.86 1.86 -12.85
C TRP A 74 -10.89 0.75 -13.04
N LEU A 75 -12.14 1.04 -12.67
CA LEU A 75 -13.23 0.08 -12.73
C LEU A 75 -14.00 0.29 -14.04
N PHE A 76 -13.37 -0.05 -15.17
CA PHE A 76 -13.89 0.21 -16.51
C PHE A 76 -15.25 -0.43 -16.82
N GLU A 77 -15.66 -1.43 -16.03
CA GLU A 77 -16.99 -2.03 -16.14
C GLU A 77 -18.09 -1.14 -15.58
N VAL A 78 -17.71 -0.03 -14.92
CA VAL A 78 -18.63 0.89 -14.25
C VAL A 78 -18.49 2.27 -14.88
N ASP A 79 -19.46 2.67 -15.73
CA ASP A 79 -19.47 4.05 -16.26
C ASP A 79 -19.74 5.04 -15.11
N GLY A 80 -18.86 6.02 -14.94
CA GLY A 80 -19.00 7.05 -13.90
C GLY A 80 -20.30 7.87 -14.01
N LYS A 81 -20.95 7.91 -15.20
CA LYS A 81 -22.25 8.54 -15.39
C LYS A 81 -23.39 7.76 -14.75
N ASP A 82 -23.22 6.45 -14.58
CA ASP A 82 -24.22 5.55 -14.01
C ASP A 82 -24.10 5.45 -12.48
N VAL A 83 -23.02 6.00 -11.91
CA VAL A 83 -22.78 5.97 -10.46
C VAL A 83 -22.97 7.36 -9.86
N SER A 84 -23.93 7.48 -8.95
CA SER A 84 -24.16 8.74 -8.25
C SER A 84 -23.07 9.03 -7.21
N TYR A 85 -22.70 10.30 -7.03
CA TYR A 85 -21.80 10.73 -5.95
C TYR A 85 -22.29 10.31 -4.56
N LYS A 86 -23.60 10.10 -4.38
CA LYS A 86 -24.16 9.60 -3.12
C LYS A 86 -23.69 8.19 -2.83
N ILE A 87 -23.66 7.31 -3.84
CA ILE A 87 -23.19 5.92 -3.71
C ILE A 87 -21.69 5.91 -3.33
N LEU A 88 -20.88 6.70 -4.05
CA LEU A 88 -19.45 6.83 -3.76
C LEU A 88 -19.21 7.35 -2.33
N ASN A 89 -19.95 8.37 -1.92
CA ASN A 89 -19.82 8.94 -0.58
C ASN A 89 -20.27 7.95 0.52
N GLN A 90 -21.31 7.16 0.28
CA GLN A 90 -21.72 6.11 1.20
C GLN A 90 -20.64 5.05 1.38
N PHE A 91 -20.02 4.60 0.30
CA PHE A 91 -18.90 3.67 0.37
C PHE A 91 -17.74 4.28 1.16
N ASN A 92 -17.29 5.48 0.79
CA ASN A 92 -16.17 6.16 1.41
C ASN A 92 -16.35 6.42 2.92
N ASN A 93 -17.59 6.58 3.39
CA ASN A 93 -17.89 6.74 4.81
C ASN A 93 -17.81 5.44 5.61
N ASN A 94 -17.90 4.29 4.94
CA ASN A 94 -17.97 2.99 5.58
C ASN A 94 -16.67 2.18 5.49
N VAL A 95 -15.71 2.61 4.66
CA VAL A 95 -14.43 1.92 4.47
C VAL A 95 -13.27 2.66 5.12
N LYS A 96 -12.18 1.94 5.33
CA LYS A 96 -10.91 2.49 5.78
C LYS A 96 -9.88 2.34 4.67
N PHE A 97 -8.84 3.18 4.72
CA PHE A 97 -7.64 3.13 3.90
C PHE A 97 -7.80 3.53 2.45
N GLY A 98 -8.94 3.27 1.81
CA GLY A 98 -9.19 3.58 0.41
C GLY A 98 -10.29 4.60 0.20
N ARG A 99 -10.37 5.09 -1.03
CA ARG A 99 -11.45 5.96 -1.51
C ARG A 99 -11.82 5.61 -2.94
N VAL A 100 -13.08 5.84 -3.30
CA VAL A 100 -13.58 5.76 -4.66
C VAL A 100 -14.03 7.14 -5.13
N TYR A 101 -13.71 7.49 -6.36
CA TYR A 101 -14.09 8.77 -6.97
C TYR A 101 -14.24 8.60 -8.48
N ILE A 102 -14.88 9.57 -9.12
CA ILE A 102 -14.89 9.71 -10.58
C ILE A 102 -13.74 10.64 -10.92
N ASP A 103 -12.81 10.18 -11.75
CA ASP A 103 -11.64 10.95 -12.14
C ASP A 103 -11.96 11.97 -13.27
N GLU A 104 -10.93 12.66 -13.79
CA GLU A 104 -11.07 13.71 -14.80
C GLU A 104 -11.54 13.16 -16.16
N ASP A 105 -11.28 11.89 -16.44
CA ASP A 105 -11.70 11.19 -17.65
C ASP A 105 -13.13 10.63 -17.55
N GLY A 106 -13.70 10.66 -16.34
CA GLY A 106 -15.05 10.16 -16.04
C GLY A 106 -15.06 8.71 -15.58
N ASP A 107 -13.91 8.11 -15.35
CA ASP A 107 -13.78 6.73 -14.90
C ASP A 107 -13.95 6.61 -13.38
N VAL A 108 -14.60 5.53 -12.95
CA VAL A 108 -14.67 5.19 -11.52
C VAL A 108 -13.33 4.62 -11.09
N THR A 109 -12.65 5.34 -10.21
CA THR A 109 -11.30 5.01 -9.73
C THR A 109 -11.30 4.70 -8.25
N LEU A 110 -10.75 3.55 -7.86
CA LEU A 110 -10.45 3.21 -6.49
C LEU A 110 -8.97 3.48 -6.21
N GLN A 111 -8.68 4.16 -5.10
CA GLN A 111 -7.33 4.52 -4.70
C GLN A 111 -7.09 4.26 -3.22
N MET A 112 -5.87 3.79 -2.90
CA MET A 112 -5.33 3.67 -1.55
C MET A 112 -3.90 4.18 -1.54
N ASP A 113 -3.53 4.92 -0.49
CA ASP A 113 -2.19 5.49 -0.37
C ASP A 113 -1.54 5.06 0.95
N ARG A 114 -0.24 4.77 0.90
CA ARG A 114 0.63 4.55 2.05
C ARG A 114 1.65 5.67 2.18
N ASN A 115 1.75 6.26 3.34
CA ASN A 115 2.87 7.14 3.68
C ASN A 115 4.13 6.29 3.94
N GLY A 116 5.21 6.57 3.20
CA GLY A 116 6.49 5.89 3.30
C GLY A 116 7.41 6.41 4.41
N ALA A 117 7.05 7.50 5.08
CA ALA A 117 7.85 8.09 6.14
C ALA A 117 8.08 7.10 7.29
N GLY A 118 9.35 6.94 7.69
CA GLY A 118 9.76 5.93 8.67
C GLY A 118 10.08 4.55 8.07
N GLY A 119 9.90 4.39 6.76
CA GLY A 119 10.18 3.15 6.01
C GLY A 119 8.99 2.20 5.96
N SER A 120 9.07 1.23 5.04
CA SER A 120 8.10 0.16 4.87
C SER A 120 8.82 -1.17 4.70
N SER A 121 8.18 -2.27 5.04
CA SER A 121 8.66 -3.62 4.74
C SER A 121 7.89 -4.21 3.57
N ILE A 122 8.45 -5.23 2.92
CA ILE A 122 7.72 -5.99 1.90
C ILE A 122 6.43 -6.58 2.47
N ALA A 123 6.44 -7.09 3.70
CA ALA A 123 5.24 -7.59 4.37
C ALA A 123 4.14 -6.53 4.53
N ASN A 124 4.52 -5.25 4.73
CA ASN A 124 3.54 -4.17 4.73
C ASN A 124 2.93 -3.96 3.34
N ILE A 125 3.75 -4.03 2.28
CA ILE A 125 3.29 -3.85 0.90
C ILE A 125 2.35 -4.97 0.47
N GLU A 126 2.70 -6.22 0.81
CA GLU A 126 1.86 -7.39 0.59
C GLU A 126 0.49 -7.25 1.29
N SER A 127 0.52 -6.89 2.57
CA SER A 127 -0.71 -6.63 3.34
C SER A 127 -1.55 -5.49 2.75
N ASP A 128 -0.91 -4.41 2.30
CA ASP A 128 -1.62 -3.31 1.64
C ASP A 128 -2.25 -3.75 0.33
N PHE A 129 -1.54 -4.57 -0.45
CA PHE A 129 -2.06 -5.07 -1.72
C PHE A 129 -3.29 -5.96 -1.49
N ASP A 130 -3.24 -6.85 -0.49
CA ASP A 130 -4.40 -7.67 -0.09
C ASP A 130 -5.58 -6.79 0.35
N VAL A 131 -5.34 -5.76 1.16
CA VAL A 131 -6.37 -4.81 1.56
C VAL A 131 -6.95 -4.08 0.35
N PHE A 132 -6.11 -3.71 -0.62
CA PHE A 132 -6.57 -3.04 -1.84
C PHE A 132 -7.49 -3.95 -2.68
N LEU A 133 -7.14 -5.23 -2.83
CA LEU A 133 -8.01 -6.21 -3.50
C LEU A 133 -9.36 -6.38 -2.77
N MET A 134 -9.34 -6.41 -1.45
CA MET A 134 -10.57 -6.46 -0.65
C MET A 134 -11.43 -5.21 -0.83
N LEU A 135 -10.81 -4.03 -0.97
CA LEU A 135 -11.54 -2.78 -1.25
C LEU A 135 -12.22 -2.80 -2.62
N ILE A 136 -11.56 -3.35 -3.66
CA ILE A 136 -12.18 -3.53 -4.98
C ILE A 136 -13.42 -4.41 -4.85
N SER A 137 -13.28 -5.61 -4.27
CA SER A 137 -14.41 -6.53 -4.07
C SER A 137 -15.55 -5.88 -3.28
N SER A 138 -15.22 -5.23 -2.17
CA SER A 138 -16.20 -4.56 -1.31
C SER A 138 -16.95 -3.43 -2.03
N PHE A 139 -16.30 -2.71 -2.93
CA PHE A 139 -16.96 -1.67 -3.71
C PHE A 139 -17.90 -2.27 -4.76
N MET A 140 -17.50 -3.36 -5.43
CA MET A 140 -18.38 -4.05 -6.38
C MET A 140 -19.62 -4.60 -5.69
N ASP A 141 -19.48 -5.24 -4.54
CA ASP A 141 -20.61 -5.70 -3.70
C ASP A 141 -21.54 -4.54 -3.28
N HIS A 142 -20.94 -3.39 -2.94
CA HIS A 142 -21.69 -2.18 -2.59
C HIS A 142 -22.52 -1.68 -3.78
N LEU A 143 -21.95 -1.63 -4.99
CA LEU A 143 -22.67 -1.24 -6.20
C LEU A 143 -23.83 -2.18 -6.50
N GLU A 144 -23.59 -3.49 -6.47
CA GLU A 144 -24.64 -4.48 -6.72
C GLU A 144 -25.81 -4.30 -5.74
N SER A 145 -25.52 -4.06 -4.47
CA SER A 145 -26.55 -3.82 -3.45
C SER A 145 -27.43 -2.59 -3.72
N GLN A 146 -26.91 -1.60 -4.46
CA GLN A 146 -27.67 -0.38 -4.80
C GLN A 146 -28.53 -0.53 -6.06
N ILE A 147 -28.20 -1.51 -6.92
CA ILE A 147 -28.96 -1.78 -8.15
C ILE A 147 -30.20 -2.64 -7.85
N ILE A 148 -30.15 -3.45 -6.81
CA ILE A 148 -31.21 -4.39 -6.43
C ILE A 148 -32.25 -3.72 -5.49
N ALA A 149 -31.95 -2.57 -4.92
CA ALA A 149 -32.81 -1.84 -3.98
C ALA A 149 -33.70 -0.82 -4.69
#